data_49557df0dd30099ef8dd1ed766673d21
#
_entry.id   49557df0dd30099ef8dd1ed766673d21
#
_cell.length_a   1.000
_cell.length_b   1.000
_cell.length_c   1.000
_cell.angle_alpha   90.00
_cell.angle_beta   90.00
_cell.angle_gamma   90.00
#
_symmetry.space_group_name_H-M   'P 1'
#
loop_
_entity.id
_entity.type
_entity.pdbx_description
1 polymer ?
#
loop_
_entity_poly.entity_id
_entity_poly.type
_entity_poly.pdbx_seq_one_letter_code
_entity_poly.pdbx_strand_id
1 'polypeptide(L)'
;MADKSGRPVVLSTRVLEDEFLQQLSDAGISVKQHDFIQVSHDFDKKTFREYLNNPDTQARIFTSKNAVYSLEKLLASEPIEIEEKKNFTVGIKATEMLEELGIKTNARAGNAISLAQIIARNRGVQSVDYFCGNKALDDLPEYLESKGIRVHKEIVYKTELVPQRLNTADVDGVLFLSPTAVYSFFKENNLNPKIPCFCIGATTSEAIHFRCRNKRIPSDEPTLESVIDKVIEHFGIQKFEGSQI
;
A
#
# COMPACT_ATOMS: atom_id res chain seq x y z
N MET A 1 -6.45 4.23 28.13
CA MET A 1 -6.87 3.29 29.22
C MET A 1 -6.82 1.90 28.61
N ALA A 2 -6.06 0.99 29.18
CA ALA A 2 -6.01 -0.39 28.73
C ALA A 2 -7.44 -0.99 28.68
N ASP A 3 -7.64 -2.05 27.91
CA ASP A 3 -8.88 -2.80 27.95
C ASP A 3 -9.17 -3.31 29.38
N LYS A 4 -10.32 -3.97 29.59
CA LYS A 4 -10.66 -4.53 30.91
C LYS A 4 -9.64 -5.58 31.42
N SER A 5 -8.72 -6.06 30.55
CA SER A 5 -7.64 -7.00 30.88
C SER A 5 -6.32 -6.31 31.24
N GLY A 6 -6.23 -4.97 31.13
CA GLY A 6 -5.00 -4.21 31.37
C GLY A 6 -4.00 -4.24 30.19
N ARG A 7 -4.39 -4.80 29.05
CA ARG A 7 -3.55 -4.87 27.85
C ARG A 7 -3.60 -3.56 27.05
N PRO A 8 -2.49 -3.11 26.45
CA PRO A 8 -2.52 -1.99 25.52
C PRO A 8 -3.42 -2.28 24.31
N VAL A 9 -4.17 -1.27 23.88
CA VAL A 9 -5.11 -1.36 22.75
C VAL A 9 -4.55 -0.60 21.57
N VAL A 10 -4.30 -1.29 20.46
CA VAL A 10 -3.86 -0.69 19.21
C VAL A 10 -5.00 -0.69 18.19
N LEU A 11 -5.28 0.48 17.62
CA LEU A 11 -6.26 0.63 16.54
C LEU A 11 -5.55 0.48 15.21
N SER A 12 -5.89 -0.56 14.44
CA SER A 12 -5.49 -0.68 13.04
C SER A 12 -6.50 0.03 12.13
N THR A 13 -6.00 0.84 11.20
CA THR A 13 -6.81 1.53 10.18
C THR A 13 -7.11 0.68 8.95
N ARG A 14 -6.88 -0.63 9.08
CA ARG A 14 -7.18 -1.68 8.11
C ARG A 14 -7.42 -2.99 8.85
N VAL A 15 -8.28 -3.85 8.32
CA VAL A 15 -8.41 -5.23 8.79
C VAL A 15 -7.10 -5.97 8.50
N LEU A 16 -6.54 -6.59 9.54
CA LEU A 16 -5.32 -7.39 9.50
C LEU A 16 -5.67 -8.86 9.28
N GLU A 17 -4.75 -9.59 8.68
CA GLU A 17 -4.82 -11.04 8.53
C GLU A 17 -4.65 -11.72 9.90
N ASP A 18 -5.25 -12.90 10.08
CA ASP A 18 -5.30 -13.62 11.37
C ASP A 18 -3.91 -13.88 11.98
N GLU A 19 -2.92 -14.12 11.13
CA GLU A 19 -1.53 -14.30 11.53
C GLU A 19 -1.00 -13.12 12.35
N PHE A 20 -1.23 -11.88 11.88
CA PHE A 20 -0.78 -10.67 12.58
C PHE A 20 -1.60 -10.38 13.84
N LEU A 21 -2.88 -10.73 13.83
CA LEU A 21 -3.73 -10.63 15.04
C LEU A 21 -3.25 -11.58 16.11
N GLN A 22 -2.89 -12.82 15.74
CA GLN A 22 -2.33 -13.80 16.66
C GLN A 22 -0.98 -13.33 17.23
N GLN A 23 -0.09 -12.82 16.37
CA GLN A 23 1.22 -12.32 16.76
C GLN A 23 1.11 -11.17 17.80
N LEU A 24 0.20 -10.21 17.56
CA LEU A 24 -0.07 -9.11 18.49
C LEU A 24 -0.70 -9.62 19.80
N SER A 25 -1.63 -10.57 19.72
CA SER A 25 -2.26 -11.18 20.90
C SER A 25 -1.24 -11.93 21.77
N ASP A 26 -0.32 -12.67 21.17
CA ASP A 26 0.77 -13.40 21.87
C ASP A 26 1.75 -12.44 22.55
N ALA A 27 1.93 -11.24 21.98
CA ALA A 27 2.67 -10.15 22.60
C ALA A 27 1.89 -9.37 23.68
N GLY A 28 0.66 -9.79 24.00
CA GLY A 28 -0.19 -9.17 25.01
C GLY A 28 -0.87 -7.87 24.58
N ILE A 29 -1.02 -7.66 23.27
CA ILE A 29 -1.61 -6.45 22.69
C ILE A 29 -3.03 -6.77 22.17
N SER A 30 -4.01 -5.95 22.56
CA SER A 30 -5.38 -6.01 22.03
C SER A 30 -5.50 -5.15 20.77
N VAL A 31 -6.20 -5.65 19.75
CA VAL A 31 -6.37 -4.94 18.49
C VAL A 31 -7.83 -4.60 18.23
N LYS A 32 -8.08 -3.31 17.95
CA LYS A 32 -9.31 -2.85 17.28
C LYS A 32 -8.97 -2.61 15.83
N GLN A 33 -9.86 -2.97 14.91
CA GLN A 33 -9.57 -2.79 13.50
C GLN A 33 -10.80 -2.29 12.75
N HIS A 34 -10.54 -1.32 11.86
CA HIS A 34 -11.55 -0.73 10.99
C HIS A 34 -10.92 -0.31 9.67
N ASP A 35 -11.58 -0.62 8.56
CA ASP A 35 -11.14 -0.14 7.26
C ASP A 35 -11.52 1.33 7.08
N PHE A 36 -10.51 2.17 6.89
CA PHE A 36 -10.67 3.59 6.58
C PHE A 36 -10.56 3.91 5.09
N ILE A 37 -10.32 2.88 4.27
CA ILE A 37 -10.31 2.96 2.82
C ILE A 37 -11.04 1.75 2.24
N GLN A 38 -11.67 1.95 1.11
CA GLN A 38 -12.24 0.88 0.29
C GLN A 38 -11.53 0.88 -1.06
N VAL A 39 -11.11 -0.28 -1.51
CA VAL A 39 -10.56 -0.47 -2.86
C VAL A 39 -11.61 -1.17 -3.71
N SER A 40 -12.00 -0.55 -4.81
CA SER A 40 -12.88 -1.15 -5.80
C SER A 40 -12.12 -1.40 -7.10
N HIS A 41 -12.39 -2.55 -7.71
CA HIS A 41 -11.85 -2.95 -9.00
C HIS A 41 -12.95 -2.91 -10.06
N ASP A 42 -13.73 -1.82 -10.03
CA ASP A 42 -14.72 -1.49 -11.04
C ASP A 42 -14.06 -0.59 -12.09
N PHE A 43 -13.74 -1.16 -13.24
CA PHE A 43 -13.04 -0.53 -14.34
C PHE A 43 -13.70 -0.90 -15.68
N ASP A 44 -13.51 -0.06 -16.68
CA ASP A 44 -13.94 -0.36 -18.05
C ASP A 44 -13.03 -1.44 -18.66
N LYS A 45 -13.57 -2.67 -18.72
CA LYS A 45 -12.87 -3.84 -19.25
C LYS A 45 -12.42 -3.63 -20.71
N LYS A 46 -13.26 -2.94 -21.52
CA LYS A 46 -12.94 -2.69 -22.92
C LYS A 46 -11.71 -1.80 -23.04
N THR A 47 -11.72 -0.67 -22.34
CA THR A 47 -10.61 0.29 -22.32
C THR A 47 -9.35 -0.36 -21.72
N PHE A 48 -9.47 -1.12 -20.63
CA PHE A 48 -8.32 -1.80 -20.05
C PHE A 48 -7.67 -2.77 -21.05
N ARG A 49 -8.47 -3.59 -21.76
CA ARG A 49 -7.97 -4.50 -22.78
C ARG A 49 -7.31 -3.77 -23.96
N GLU A 50 -7.90 -2.68 -24.44
CA GLU A 50 -7.33 -1.86 -25.51
C GLU A 50 -5.96 -1.32 -25.11
N TYR A 51 -5.79 -0.79 -23.91
CA TYR A 51 -4.48 -0.34 -23.43
C TYR A 51 -3.52 -1.49 -23.12
N LEU A 52 -4.02 -2.63 -22.64
CA LEU A 52 -3.18 -3.79 -22.37
C LEU A 52 -2.43 -4.26 -23.63
N ASN A 53 -3.09 -4.21 -24.79
CA ASN A 53 -2.56 -4.62 -26.09
C ASN A 53 -2.42 -3.44 -27.08
N ASN A 54 -2.19 -2.23 -26.58
CA ASN A 54 -2.03 -1.04 -27.39
C ASN A 54 -0.77 -1.16 -28.28
N PRO A 55 -0.90 -1.25 -29.62
CA PRO A 55 0.24 -1.47 -30.52
C PRO A 55 1.24 -0.29 -30.55
N ASP A 56 0.82 0.89 -30.09
CA ASP A 56 1.64 2.10 -30.10
C ASP A 56 2.58 2.21 -28.89
N THR A 57 2.52 1.25 -27.95
CA THR A 57 3.32 1.24 -26.73
C THR A 57 4.26 0.05 -26.67
N GLN A 58 5.44 0.25 -26.12
CA GLN A 58 6.48 -0.76 -25.99
C GLN A 58 6.55 -1.37 -24.58
N ALA A 59 5.83 -0.78 -23.63
CA ALA A 59 5.92 -1.24 -22.26
C ALA A 59 4.64 -0.97 -21.45
N ARG A 60 4.50 -1.74 -20.35
CA ARG A 60 3.44 -1.60 -19.34
C ARG A 60 4.04 -1.32 -17.98
N ILE A 61 3.36 -0.51 -17.18
CA ILE A 61 3.78 -0.14 -15.84
C ILE A 61 2.67 -0.47 -14.84
N PHE A 62 3.04 -1.19 -13.76
CA PHE A 62 2.16 -1.51 -12.63
C PHE A 62 2.83 -1.06 -11.33
N THR A 63 2.36 0.03 -10.74
CA THR A 63 2.95 0.59 -9.50
C THR A 63 2.26 0.11 -8.23
N SER A 64 1.32 -0.83 -8.35
CA SER A 64 0.56 -1.35 -7.20
C SER A 64 0.08 -2.78 -7.46
N LYS A 65 0.10 -3.62 -6.41
CA LYS A 65 -0.54 -4.93 -6.45
C LYS A 65 -2.03 -4.86 -6.85
N ASN A 66 -2.72 -3.77 -6.51
CA ASN A 66 -4.13 -3.59 -6.89
C ASN A 66 -4.32 -3.43 -8.39
N ALA A 67 -3.34 -2.85 -9.12
CA ALA A 67 -3.40 -2.79 -10.58
C ALA A 67 -3.21 -4.18 -11.21
N VAL A 68 -2.31 -5.00 -10.65
CA VAL A 68 -2.13 -6.39 -11.08
C VAL A 68 -3.36 -7.24 -10.75
N TYR A 69 -3.97 -7.03 -9.57
CA TYR A 69 -5.22 -7.71 -9.20
C TYR A 69 -6.39 -7.34 -10.14
N SER A 70 -6.44 -6.09 -10.62
CA SER A 70 -7.41 -5.71 -11.65
C SER A 70 -7.15 -6.41 -12.98
N LEU A 71 -5.88 -6.62 -13.34
CA LEU A 71 -5.51 -7.42 -14.52
C LEU A 71 -5.93 -8.88 -14.35
N GLU A 72 -5.64 -9.49 -13.20
CA GLU A 72 -6.09 -10.85 -12.87
C GLU A 72 -7.61 -11.00 -13.03
N LYS A 73 -8.39 -10.07 -12.49
CA LYS A 73 -9.85 -10.03 -12.65
C LYS A 73 -10.29 -9.91 -14.11
N LEU A 74 -9.59 -9.11 -14.90
CA LEU A 74 -9.86 -8.98 -16.33
C LEU A 74 -9.62 -10.32 -17.04
N LEU A 75 -8.48 -10.96 -16.82
CA LEU A 75 -8.11 -12.24 -17.41
C LEU A 75 -9.04 -13.39 -16.98
N ALA A 76 -9.50 -13.39 -15.73
CA ALA A 76 -10.46 -14.36 -15.23
C ALA A 76 -11.87 -14.18 -15.83
N SER A 77 -12.21 -13.00 -16.31
CA SER A 77 -13.54 -12.69 -16.86
C SER A 77 -13.71 -13.05 -18.34
N GLU A 78 -12.60 -13.11 -19.10
CA GLU A 78 -12.58 -13.40 -20.53
C GLU A 78 -11.18 -13.86 -20.97
N PRO A 79 -11.07 -14.77 -21.95
CA PRO A 79 -9.79 -15.15 -22.52
C PRO A 79 -9.21 -13.97 -23.28
N ILE A 80 -8.02 -13.53 -22.87
CA ILE A 80 -7.27 -12.45 -23.53
C ILE A 80 -5.86 -12.95 -23.82
N GLU A 81 -5.48 -12.89 -25.07
CA GLU A 81 -4.07 -13.06 -25.46
C GLU A 81 -3.34 -11.76 -25.12
N ILE A 82 -2.29 -11.87 -24.29
CA ILE A 82 -1.48 -10.71 -23.90
C ILE A 82 -0.26 -10.65 -24.81
N GLU A 83 -0.15 -9.56 -25.56
CA GLU A 83 1.01 -9.31 -26.42
C GLU A 83 2.28 -9.21 -25.59
N GLU A 84 3.40 -9.69 -26.14
CA GLU A 84 4.70 -9.57 -25.50
C GLU A 84 5.17 -8.11 -25.49
N LYS A 85 5.31 -7.54 -24.29
CA LYS A 85 5.84 -6.19 -24.06
C LYS A 85 6.73 -6.18 -22.83
N LYS A 86 7.53 -5.11 -22.67
CA LYS A 86 8.27 -4.91 -21.43
C LYS A 86 7.32 -4.56 -20.31
N ASN A 87 7.47 -5.21 -19.15
CA ASN A 87 6.64 -4.94 -17.97
C ASN A 87 7.51 -4.43 -16.83
N PHE A 88 7.09 -3.35 -16.20
CA PHE A 88 7.78 -2.65 -15.13
C PHE A 88 6.89 -2.55 -13.91
N THR A 89 7.44 -2.86 -12.71
CA THR A 89 6.65 -2.92 -11.48
C THR A 89 7.29 -2.12 -10.34
N VAL A 90 6.45 -1.66 -9.40
CA VAL A 90 6.88 -1.15 -8.10
C VAL A 90 6.52 -2.15 -7.01
N GLY A 91 7.53 -2.52 -6.21
CA GLY A 91 7.36 -3.41 -5.07
C GLY A 91 7.35 -4.90 -5.42
N ILE A 92 7.71 -5.71 -4.43
CA ILE A 92 7.83 -7.17 -4.57
C ILE A 92 6.48 -7.81 -4.90
N LYS A 93 5.44 -7.51 -4.11
CA LYS A 93 4.11 -8.14 -4.25
C LYS A 93 3.48 -7.92 -5.63
N ALA A 94 3.66 -6.74 -6.23
CA ALA A 94 3.16 -6.51 -7.59
C ALA A 94 3.92 -7.32 -8.64
N THR A 95 5.22 -7.52 -8.42
CA THR A 95 6.08 -8.33 -9.30
C THR A 95 5.67 -9.81 -9.24
N GLU A 96 5.60 -10.37 -8.04
CA GLU A 96 5.22 -11.77 -7.81
C GLU A 96 3.85 -12.09 -8.41
N MET A 97 2.83 -11.29 -8.13
CA MET A 97 1.49 -11.45 -8.70
C MET A 97 1.48 -11.37 -10.24
N LEU A 98 2.29 -10.50 -10.84
CA LEU A 98 2.36 -10.38 -12.31
C LEU A 98 3.01 -11.63 -12.92
N GLU A 99 4.05 -12.16 -12.27
CA GLU A 99 4.75 -13.37 -12.70
C GLU A 99 3.91 -14.63 -12.50
N GLU A 100 3.07 -14.70 -11.45
CA GLU A 100 2.07 -15.76 -11.25
C GLU A 100 1.03 -15.80 -12.39
N LEU A 101 0.73 -14.66 -13.01
CA LEU A 101 -0.09 -14.58 -14.22
C LEU A 101 0.66 -14.99 -15.50
N GLY A 102 1.92 -15.43 -15.40
CA GLY A 102 2.76 -15.79 -16.53
C GLY A 102 3.35 -14.59 -17.28
N ILE A 103 3.26 -13.38 -16.73
CA ILE A 103 3.73 -12.15 -17.35
C ILE A 103 5.08 -11.75 -16.76
N LYS A 104 6.14 -11.90 -17.55
CA LYS A 104 7.52 -11.61 -17.11
C LYS A 104 7.72 -10.13 -16.78
N THR A 105 8.29 -9.83 -15.62
CA THR A 105 8.77 -8.49 -15.24
C THR A 105 10.17 -8.24 -15.76
N ASN A 106 10.38 -7.12 -16.47
CA ASN A 106 11.68 -6.73 -17.02
C ASN A 106 12.52 -5.92 -16.02
N ALA A 107 11.88 -5.12 -15.18
CA ALA A 107 12.54 -4.45 -14.06
C ALA A 107 11.54 -4.06 -12.97
N ARG A 108 12.05 -4.03 -11.74
CA ARG A 108 11.34 -3.61 -10.53
C ARG A 108 12.11 -2.49 -9.83
N ALA A 109 11.38 -1.59 -9.18
CA ALA A 109 11.94 -0.59 -8.28
C ALA A 109 11.19 -0.55 -6.93
N GLY A 110 11.78 0.09 -5.94
CA GLY A 110 11.15 0.28 -4.62
C GLY A 110 10.09 1.40 -4.60
N ASN A 111 10.13 2.32 -5.59
CA ASN A 111 9.19 3.43 -5.72
C ASN A 111 9.03 3.86 -7.19
N ALA A 112 8.01 4.70 -7.44
CA ALA A 112 7.61 5.12 -8.79
C ALA A 112 8.71 5.93 -9.50
N ILE A 113 9.38 6.85 -8.81
CA ILE A 113 10.44 7.68 -9.40
C ILE A 113 11.66 6.86 -9.80
N SER A 114 12.10 5.95 -8.93
CA SER A 114 13.20 5.03 -9.25
C SER A 114 12.85 4.16 -10.46
N LEU A 115 11.59 3.72 -10.57
CA LEU A 115 11.11 2.96 -11.73
C LEU A 115 11.14 3.81 -13.00
N ALA A 116 10.67 5.06 -12.94
CA ALA A 116 10.70 5.98 -14.07
C ALA A 116 12.13 6.24 -14.57
N GLN A 117 13.12 6.34 -13.67
CA GLN A 117 14.54 6.47 -14.02
C GLN A 117 15.08 5.22 -14.75
N ILE A 118 14.65 4.02 -14.34
CA ILE A 118 15.02 2.77 -15.00
C ILE A 118 14.42 2.73 -16.41
N ILE A 119 13.15 3.08 -16.56
CA ILE A 119 12.44 3.10 -17.84
C ILE A 119 13.08 4.10 -18.80
N ALA A 120 13.40 5.31 -18.32
CA ALA A 120 14.01 6.36 -19.15
C ALA A 120 15.40 5.99 -19.69
N ARG A 121 16.11 5.07 -19.05
CA ARG A 121 17.40 4.52 -19.54
C ARG A 121 17.22 3.36 -20.51
N ASN A 122 16.00 2.85 -20.67
CA ASN A 122 15.72 1.68 -21.50
C ASN A 122 15.54 2.10 -22.96
N ARG A 123 16.58 1.90 -23.77
CA ARG A 123 16.55 2.20 -25.21
C ARG A 123 15.42 1.42 -25.88
N GLY A 124 14.63 2.09 -26.73
CA GLY A 124 13.51 1.50 -27.47
C GLY A 124 12.16 1.55 -26.73
N VAL A 125 12.07 2.24 -25.57
CA VAL A 125 10.79 2.61 -24.94
C VAL A 125 10.54 4.09 -25.21
N GLN A 126 9.54 4.39 -26.03
CA GLN A 126 9.12 5.74 -26.39
C GLN A 126 7.69 6.05 -25.93
N SER A 127 6.93 5.01 -25.61
CA SER A 127 5.56 5.12 -25.12
C SER A 127 5.23 3.94 -24.20
N VAL A 128 4.47 4.21 -23.13
CA VAL A 128 4.11 3.24 -22.11
C VAL A 128 2.65 3.33 -21.74
N ASP A 129 2.02 2.20 -21.39
CA ASP A 129 0.72 2.15 -20.74
C ASP A 129 0.93 2.00 -19.24
N TYR A 130 0.38 2.95 -18.47
CA TYR A 130 0.53 3.01 -17.03
C TYR A 130 -0.80 2.66 -16.34
N PHE A 131 -0.90 1.44 -15.83
CA PHE A 131 -2.07 0.94 -15.11
C PHE A 131 -1.95 1.28 -13.62
N CYS A 132 -2.87 2.10 -13.11
CA CYS A 132 -2.77 2.64 -11.77
C CYS A 132 -4.14 2.86 -11.10
N GLY A 133 -4.12 3.31 -9.85
CA GLY A 133 -5.32 3.73 -9.13
C GLY A 133 -5.60 5.24 -9.28
N ASN A 134 -6.81 5.65 -8.95
CA ASN A 134 -7.25 7.05 -8.98
C ASN A 134 -6.49 7.98 -8.01
N LYS A 135 -5.64 7.45 -7.14
CA LYS A 135 -4.78 8.21 -6.20
C LYS A 135 -3.30 8.16 -6.58
N ALA A 136 -2.98 7.61 -7.77
CA ALA A 136 -1.61 7.60 -8.26
C ALA A 136 -1.12 9.03 -8.51
N LEU A 137 0.06 9.35 -7.97
CA LEU A 137 0.72 10.64 -8.18
C LEU A 137 1.19 10.76 -9.63
N ASP A 138 1.37 11.98 -10.10
CA ASP A 138 1.79 12.26 -11.47
C ASP A 138 3.33 12.35 -11.63
N ASP A 139 4.09 12.18 -10.54
CA ASP A 139 5.56 12.25 -10.55
C ASP A 139 6.21 11.31 -11.58
N LEU A 140 5.68 10.06 -11.71
CA LEU A 140 6.19 9.08 -12.67
C LEU A 140 5.85 9.49 -14.11
N PRO A 141 4.59 9.80 -14.47
CA PRO A 141 4.23 10.33 -15.78
C PRO A 141 5.04 11.58 -16.15
N GLU A 142 5.06 12.59 -15.29
CA GLU A 142 5.77 13.85 -15.52
C GLU A 142 7.27 13.64 -15.77
N TYR A 143 7.89 12.75 -14.99
CA TYR A 143 9.30 12.42 -15.20
C TYR A 143 9.55 11.77 -16.56
N LEU A 144 8.73 10.77 -16.95
CA LEU A 144 8.86 10.08 -18.24
C LEU A 144 8.62 11.03 -19.41
N GLU A 145 7.60 11.86 -19.33
CA GLU A 145 7.27 12.86 -20.34
C GLU A 145 8.39 13.91 -20.48
N SER A 146 9.04 14.31 -19.38
CA SER A 146 10.24 15.17 -19.41
C SER A 146 11.41 14.54 -20.14
N LYS A 147 11.42 13.21 -20.32
CA LYS A 147 12.42 12.43 -21.09
C LYS A 147 11.95 12.07 -22.48
N GLY A 148 10.81 12.62 -22.94
CA GLY A 148 10.25 12.36 -24.26
C GLY A 148 9.54 11.02 -24.42
N ILE A 149 9.19 10.36 -23.29
CA ILE A 149 8.45 9.09 -23.28
C ILE A 149 6.98 9.41 -23.01
N ARG A 150 6.10 9.07 -23.95
CA ARG A 150 4.65 9.27 -23.79
C ARG A 150 4.07 8.29 -22.78
N VAL A 151 3.18 8.76 -21.92
CA VAL A 151 2.50 7.94 -20.89
C VAL A 151 0.99 7.95 -21.11
N HIS A 152 0.43 6.78 -21.40
CA HIS A 152 -1.01 6.55 -21.39
C HIS A 152 -1.42 6.04 -20.01
N LYS A 153 -2.03 6.90 -19.19
CA LYS A 153 -2.44 6.58 -17.81
C LYS A 153 -3.85 6.02 -17.82
N GLU A 154 -4.01 4.77 -17.37
CA GLU A 154 -5.29 4.09 -17.24
C GLU A 154 -5.59 3.75 -15.77
N ILE A 155 -6.77 4.20 -15.30
CA ILE A 155 -7.22 3.95 -13.93
C ILE A 155 -7.97 2.62 -13.88
N VAL A 156 -7.32 1.58 -13.34
CA VAL A 156 -7.85 0.22 -13.29
C VAL A 156 -8.37 -0.20 -11.90
N TYR A 157 -8.24 0.65 -10.88
CA TYR A 157 -8.88 0.50 -9.58
C TYR A 157 -9.10 1.85 -8.93
N LYS A 158 -10.03 1.92 -7.99
CA LYS A 158 -10.28 3.12 -7.21
C LYS A 158 -10.07 2.86 -5.73
N THR A 159 -9.45 3.83 -5.05
CA THR A 159 -9.37 3.87 -3.59
C THR A 159 -10.21 5.03 -3.10
N GLU A 160 -11.20 4.71 -2.30
CA GLU A 160 -12.12 5.66 -1.69
C GLU A 160 -11.87 5.78 -0.19
N LEU A 161 -12.07 6.99 0.34
CA LEU A 161 -12.03 7.22 1.77
C LEU A 161 -13.33 6.71 2.38
N VAL A 162 -13.23 5.98 3.50
CA VAL A 162 -14.35 5.55 4.32
C VAL A 162 -14.18 6.17 5.72
N PRO A 163 -14.42 7.49 5.87
CA PRO A 163 -14.29 8.12 7.17
C PRO A 163 -15.36 7.57 8.11
N GLN A 164 -14.95 7.25 9.31
CA GLN A 164 -15.85 6.81 10.37
C GLN A 164 -15.39 7.35 11.69
N ARG A 165 -16.35 7.74 12.53
CA ARG A 165 -16.09 8.27 13.84
C ARG A 165 -15.97 7.16 14.86
N LEU A 166 -14.84 7.13 15.56
CA LEU A 166 -14.55 6.12 16.58
C LEU A 166 -14.34 6.77 17.94
N ASN A 167 -14.62 6.00 19.00
CA ASN A 167 -14.15 6.37 20.33
C ASN A 167 -12.66 5.99 20.45
N THR A 168 -11.80 7.01 20.50
CA THR A 168 -10.35 6.85 20.63
C THR A 168 -9.85 7.00 22.07
N ALA A 169 -10.74 7.12 23.06
CA ALA A 169 -10.35 7.33 24.44
C ALA A 169 -9.66 6.12 25.10
N ASP A 170 -9.92 4.93 24.58
CA ASP A 170 -9.38 3.65 25.03
C ASP A 170 -8.36 3.06 24.05
N VAL A 171 -7.72 3.89 23.24
CA VAL A 171 -6.70 3.51 22.27
C VAL A 171 -5.34 4.00 22.77
N ASP A 172 -4.36 3.11 22.84
CA ASP A 172 -2.99 3.39 23.27
C ASP A 172 -2.02 3.61 22.11
N GLY A 173 -2.39 3.16 20.89
CA GLY A 173 -1.62 3.38 19.66
C GLY A 173 -2.49 3.26 18.43
N VAL A 174 -2.08 3.88 17.31
CA VAL A 174 -2.77 3.76 16.02
C VAL A 174 -1.79 3.28 14.95
N LEU A 175 -2.21 2.28 14.18
CA LEU A 175 -1.46 1.70 13.07
C LEU A 175 -2.01 2.18 11.73
N PHE A 176 -1.19 2.90 10.97
CA PHE A 176 -1.49 3.44 9.65
C PHE A 176 -0.69 2.72 8.55
N LEU A 177 -1.41 2.06 7.62
CA LEU A 177 -0.82 1.28 6.54
C LEU A 177 -0.83 2.00 5.18
N SER A 178 -1.29 3.24 5.14
CA SER A 178 -1.22 4.09 3.94
C SER A 178 -1.49 5.56 4.26
N PRO A 179 -0.98 6.51 3.42
CA PRO A 179 -1.33 7.92 3.52
C PRO A 179 -2.84 8.16 3.40
N THR A 180 -3.51 7.41 2.54
CA THR A 180 -4.97 7.52 2.30
C THR A 180 -5.76 7.17 3.56
N ALA A 181 -5.34 6.15 4.31
CA ALA A 181 -5.97 5.79 5.59
C ALA A 181 -5.78 6.89 6.65
N VAL A 182 -4.60 7.54 6.69
CA VAL A 182 -4.35 8.70 7.55
C VAL A 182 -5.35 9.83 7.23
N TYR A 183 -5.48 10.19 5.96
CA TYR A 183 -6.43 11.24 5.56
C TYR A 183 -7.87 10.88 5.89
N SER A 184 -8.27 9.63 5.70
CA SER A 184 -9.61 9.17 6.01
C SER A 184 -9.90 9.20 7.51
N PHE A 185 -8.98 8.69 8.32
CA PHE A 185 -9.10 8.66 9.78
C PHE A 185 -9.28 10.06 10.37
N PHE A 186 -8.41 11.00 10.00
CA PHE A 186 -8.41 12.36 10.54
C PHE A 186 -9.53 13.27 9.99
N LYS A 187 -10.41 12.78 9.10
CA LYS A 187 -11.64 13.50 8.74
C LYS A 187 -12.64 13.56 9.89
N GLU A 188 -12.75 12.48 10.66
CA GLU A 188 -13.79 12.32 11.68
C GLU A 188 -13.23 12.11 13.09
N ASN A 189 -11.89 11.93 13.23
CA ASN A 189 -11.26 11.60 14.49
C ASN A 189 -10.14 12.57 14.86
N ASN A 190 -9.95 12.74 16.16
CA ASN A 190 -8.79 13.39 16.74
C ASN A 190 -8.11 12.41 17.71
N LEU A 191 -6.79 12.46 17.80
CA LEU A 191 -6.01 11.67 18.73
C LEU A 191 -5.49 12.52 19.87
N ASN A 192 -5.49 11.95 21.09
CA ASN A 192 -4.72 12.53 22.17
C ASN A 192 -3.22 12.60 21.74
N PRO A 193 -2.52 13.74 21.91
CA PRO A 193 -1.14 13.91 21.49
C PRO A 193 -0.14 12.89 22.05
N LYS A 194 -0.50 12.19 23.14
CA LYS A 194 0.33 11.14 23.75
C LYS A 194 0.26 9.80 23.04
N ILE A 195 -0.75 9.56 22.20
CA ILE A 195 -0.93 8.29 21.48
C ILE A 195 0.06 8.22 20.32
N PRO A 196 0.97 7.22 20.27
CA PRO A 196 1.88 7.04 19.15
C PRO A 196 1.14 6.56 17.89
N CYS A 197 1.65 6.97 16.73
CA CYS A 197 1.19 6.55 15.42
C CYS A 197 2.28 5.70 14.75
N PHE A 198 2.01 4.41 14.60
CA PHE A 198 2.85 3.48 13.85
C PHE A 198 2.52 3.60 12.36
N CYS A 199 3.51 3.56 11.49
CA CYS A 199 3.27 3.73 10.06
C CYS A 199 4.22 2.91 9.18
N ILE A 200 3.66 2.40 8.09
CA ILE A 200 4.33 1.45 7.18
C ILE A 200 5.48 2.07 6.36
N GLY A 201 5.84 3.33 6.56
CA GLY A 201 6.95 3.94 5.85
C GLY A 201 6.89 5.47 5.81
N ALA A 202 7.85 6.05 5.11
CA ALA A 202 8.10 7.50 5.10
C ALA A 202 6.92 8.33 4.60
N THR A 203 6.29 7.95 3.50
CA THR A 203 5.14 8.69 2.93
C THR A 203 3.93 8.70 3.85
N THR A 204 3.68 7.59 4.58
CA THR A 204 2.62 7.52 5.59
C THR A 204 2.99 8.35 6.81
N SER A 205 4.25 8.33 7.24
CA SER A 205 4.77 9.16 8.32
C SER A 205 4.60 10.65 8.01
N GLU A 206 4.88 11.06 6.78
CA GLU A 206 4.69 12.44 6.33
C GLU A 206 3.21 12.85 6.33
N ALA A 207 2.32 11.98 5.85
CA ALA A 207 0.87 12.21 5.90
C ALA A 207 0.37 12.42 7.34
N ILE A 208 0.88 11.66 8.33
CA ILE A 208 0.58 11.86 9.75
C ILE A 208 1.10 13.22 10.21
N HIS A 209 2.31 13.60 9.83
CA HIS A 209 2.91 14.90 10.22
C HIS A 209 2.05 16.09 9.83
N PHE A 210 1.42 16.04 8.65
CA PHE A 210 0.52 17.10 8.19
C PHE A 210 -0.85 17.11 8.90
N ARG A 211 -1.19 16.08 9.66
CA ARG A 211 -2.50 15.94 10.33
C ARG A 211 -2.47 16.09 11.84
N CYS A 212 -1.39 15.67 12.49
CA CYS A 212 -1.28 15.73 13.93
C CYS A 212 0.20 15.86 14.40
N ARG A 213 0.36 16.14 15.70
CA ARG A 213 1.69 16.26 16.32
C ARG A 213 2.08 15.03 17.14
N ASN A 214 1.35 13.94 16.97
CA ASN A 214 1.61 12.69 17.67
C ASN A 214 2.98 12.11 17.29
N LYS A 215 3.62 11.38 18.22
CA LYS A 215 4.85 10.64 17.93
C LYS A 215 4.62 9.68 16.79
N ARG A 216 5.47 9.75 15.77
CA ARG A 216 5.45 8.87 14.60
C ARG A 216 6.52 7.81 14.77
N ILE A 217 6.15 6.55 14.55
CA ILE A 217 7.04 5.39 14.61
C ILE A 217 6.95 4.68 13.26
N PRO A 218 7.80 5.07 12.29
CA PRO A 218 7.84 4.38 11.01
C PRO A 218 8.48 3.00 11.15
N SER A 219 8.04 2.04 10.34
CA SER A 219 8.72 0.76 10.18
C SER A 219 10.08 0.92 9.48
N ASP A 220 10.98 -0.02 9.71
CA ASP A 220 12.30 -0.02 9.09
C ASP A 220 12.19 -0.37 7.60
N GLU A 221 11.26 -1.27 7.25
CA GLU A 221 10.92 -1.64 5.88
C GLU A 221 9.42 -1.37 5.60
N PRO A 222 9.03 -1.07 4.36
CA PRO A 222 7.64 -0.77 4.02
C PRO A 222 6.80 -2.04 3.91
N THR A 223 6.85 -2.89 4.93
CA THR A 223 6.11 -4.15 5.03
C THR A 223 5.20 -4.15 6.26
N LEU A 224 4.16 -4.99 6.23
CA LEU A 224 3.24 -5.14 7.36
C LEU A 224 3.95 -5.77 8.55
N GLU A 225 4.79 -6.77 8.29
CA GLU A 225 5.61 -7.46 9.28
C GLU A 225 6.45 -6.45 10.07
N SER A 226 7.22 -5.61 9.36
CA SER A 226 8.11 -4.64 9.98
C SER A 226 7.38 -3.59 10.83
N VAL A 227 6.17 -3.16 10.46
CA VAL A 227 5.41 -2.22 11.30
C VAL A 227 4.75 -2.90 12.49
N ILE A 228 4.35 -4.18 12.37
CA ILE A 228 3.86 -4.99 13.50
C ILE A 228 4.99 -5.20 14.53
N ASP A 229 6.21 -5.48 14.08
CA ASP A 229 7.38 -5.58 14.95
C ASP A 229 7.59 -4.30 15.77
N LYS A 230 7.43 -3.10 15.14
CA LYS A 230 7.50 -1.82 15.88
C LYS A 230 6.39 -1.65 16.91
N VAL A 231 5.20 -2.17 16.66
CA VAL A 231 4.10 -2.19 17.64
C VAL A 231 4.46 -3.09 18.82
N ILE A 232 4.97 -4.29 18.54
CA ILE A 232 5.39 -5.26 19.56
C ILE A 232 6.58 -4.74 20.37
N GLU A 233 7.59 -4.17 19.71
CA GLU A 233 8.74 -3.54 20.37
C GLU A 233 8.29 -2.44 21.36
N HIS A 234 7.26 -1.67 20.99
CA HIS A 234 6.78 -0.55 21.80
C HIS A 234 5.89 -0.95 22.98
N PHE A 235 5.00 -1.94 22.80
CA PHE A 235 3.99 -2.32 23.76
C PHE A 235 4.15 -3.74 24.31
N GLY A 236 4.90 -4.58 23.63
CA GLY A 236 5.01 -5.99 23.97
C GLY A 236 5.52 -6.20 25.40
N ILE A 237 4.89 -7.12 26.11
CA ILE A 237 5.38 -7.58 27.39
C ILE A 237 6.68 -8.34 27.10
N GLN A 238 7.83 -7.79 27.51
CA GLN A 238 9.06 -8.59 27.55
C GLN A 238 8.75 -9.81 28.42
N LYS A 239 8.70 -11.00 27.81
CA LYS A 239 8.79 -12.24 28.59
C LYS A 239 10.10 -12.16 29.33
N PHE A 240 10.09 -11.83 30.62
CA PHE A 240 11.23 -12.07 31.48
C PHE A 240 11.51 -13.57 31.38
N GLU A 241 12.56 -13.95 30.68
CA GLU A 241 13.13 -15.27 30.80
C GLU A 241 13.44 -15.44 32.29
N GLY A 242 12.63 -16.29 32.92
CA GLY A 242 12.73 -16.54 34.35
C GLY A 242 14.14 -16.94 34.72
N SER A 243 14.72 -16.20 35.64
CA SER A 243 15.93 -16.54 36.34
C SER A 243 15.86 -18.02 36.75
N GLN A 244 16.73 -18.83 36.17
CA GLN A 244 17.09 -20.10 36.78
C GLN A 244 17.70 -19.78 38.15
N ILE A 245 17.01 -20.13 39.20
CA ILE A 245 17.61 -20.37 40.54
C ILE A 245 17.68 -21.87 40.74
#